data_9c99f7463454c5056b26d8de9dabb926
#
_entry.id   9c99f7463454c5056b26d8de9dabb926
#
_cell.length_a   1.000
_cell.length_b   1.000
_cell.length_c   1.000
_cell.angle_alpha   90.00
_cell.angle_beta   90.00
_cell.angle_gamma   90.00
#
_symmetry.space_group_name_H-M   'P 1'
#
loop_
_entity.id
_entity.type
_entity.pdbx_description
1 polymer ?
#
loop_
_entity_poly.entity_id
_entity_poly.type
_entity_poly.pdbx_seq_one_letter_code
_entity_poly.pdbx_strand_id
1 'polypeptide(L)'
;MKSAPFVALAFVISFATTTKAAETSSPNPVDFSPAARRAIAAPYLAEVDAEFRRFAEEKRLPGAVWGIVIDAELVHTGTFGLADLDRRAPVTKETRFRIASMSKSFTAAAILRLRDEGRLHLQDPVAKHVPELAATPPVTRDTPPTSIEHLLTMSAGFPEDNPWGDRQLDVTDETFRDFLAAGVSFASTTGTAYEYSNLGYALLGRIITRVAGLPYQEYIRRELLAPLGMKDTVWDPRDVPAGKIALGYQREGAAWLPEPLLNDGAYGAMGGLVTTLPDFARYAAMHLAAWPPRDDVESLPVRRATLREMHQARMPSGFAATEKSLAGEPQPNVSSYGYGLVWNLDSRGTVRIGHSGGLPGYGSNWRFYPDHGFAVISFANLRYAGTSAVNTRVGAILIEKAGLPRRPVIVSPILQQRSREVADVLIRRTAAGTPEPFAMNFFLDHDRERWRREADDLVQMLGKIEAVSNVQPVNALRGTFQILGEKGSLEVFFTLTPERNPLVQELKMKLRRAGG
;
A
#
# COMPACT_ATOMS: atom_id res chain seq x y z
N MET A 1 70.09 -10.48 40.75
CA MET A 1 70.46 -11.12 39.47
C MET A 1 69.18 -11.09 38.60
N LYS A 2 69.16 -10.20 37.59
CA LYS A 2 68.01 -9.91 36.75
C LYS A 2 68.23 -10.60 35.40
N SER A 3 67.35 -11.48 35.00
CA SER A 3 67.29 -12.08 33.67
C SER A 3 66.30 -11.29 32.79
N ALA A 4 66.77 -10.80 31.65
CA ALA A 4 65.96 -10.13 30.61
C ALA A 4 65.39 -11.16 29.61
N PRO A 5 64.23 -10.98 29.04
CA PRO A 5 63.73 -11.84 28.01
C PRO A 5 64.13 -11.39 26.60
N PHE A 6 64.49 -12.33 25.79
CA PHE A 6 64.73 -12.22 24.34
C PHE A 6 63.42 -11.91 23.60
N VAL A 7 63.40 -10.87 22.78
CA VAL A 7 62.35 -10.60 21.81
C VAL A 7 62.78 -11.12 20.45
N ALA A 8 62.09 -12.11 19.94
CA ALA A 8 62.25 -12.60 18.57
C ALA A 8 61.36 -11.80 17.63
N LEU A 9 61.97 -11.07 16.71
CA LEU A 9 61.28 -10.28 15.67
C LEU A 9 61.04 -11.19 14.46
N ALA A 10 59.79 -11.62 14.22
CA ALA A 10 59.42 -12.36 13.03
C ALA A 10 59.01 -11.40 11.93
N PHE A 11 59.77 -11.33 10.84
CA PHE A 11 59.43 -10.65 9.60
C PHE A 11 58.40 -11.46 8.84
N VAL A 12 57.16 -10.97 8.73
CA VAL A 12 56.15 -11.51 7.82
C VAL A 12 56.24 -10.68 6.51
N ILE A 13 56.76 -11.33 5.48
CA ILE A 13 56.73 -10.78 4.11
C ILE A 13 55.34 -11.09 3.52
N SER A 14 54.48 -10.06 3.44
CA SER A 14 53.17 -10.16 2.80
C SER A 14 53.33 -9.89 1.31
N PHE A 15 53.21 -10.95 0.48
CA PHE A 15 53.06 -10.79 -0.95
C PHE A 15 51.60 -10.39 -1.26
N ALA A 16 51.36 -9.12 -1.48
CA ALA A 16 50.11 -8.62 -2.03
C ALA A 16 50.08 -8.89 -3.54
N THR A 17 49.44 -9.99 -3.96
CA THR A 17 49.06 -10.20 -5.35
C THR A 17 47.77 -9.41 -5.62
N THR A 18 47.89 -8.23 -6.19
CA THR A 18 46.77 -7.47 -6.73
C THR A 18 46.25 -8.15 -8.00
N THR A 19 45.27 -9.03 -7.86
CA THR A 19 44.43 -9.46 -8.97
C THR A 19 43.45 -8.36 -9.27
N LYS A 20 43.69 -7.61 -10.35
CA LYS A 20 42.74 -6.66 -10.93
C LYS A 20 41.51 -7.45 -11.39
N ALA A 21 40.43 -7.42 -10.63
CA ALA A 21 39.14 -7.94 -11.07
C ALA A 21 38.68 -7.12 -12.27
N ALA A 22 38.45 -7.81 -13.40
CA ALA A 22 37.84 -7.18 -14.57
C ALA A 22 36.43 -6.71 -14.17
N GLU A 23 36.19 -5.41 -14.22
CA GLU A 23 34.87 -4.84 -14.14
C GLU A 23 34.09 -5.27 -15.40
N THR A 24 33.32 -6.36 -15.27
CA THR A 24 32.33 -6.72 -16.29
C THR A 24 31.12 -5.82 -16.08
N SER A 25 30.78 -5.05 -17.10
CA SER A 25 29.58 -4.21 -17.16
C SER A 25 28.34 -5.10 -17.04
N SER A 26 27.84 -5.24 -15.81
CA SER A 26 26.45 -5.64 -15.61
C SER A 26 25.56 -4.63 -16.34
N PRO A 27 24.45 -5.05 -16.98
CA PRO A 27 23.49 -4.09 -17.49
C PRO A 27 23.20 -3.09 -16.38
N ASN A 28 23.29 -1.78 -16.69
CA ASN A 28 23.20 -0.70 -15.71
C ASN A 28 22.08 -1.03 -14.70
N PRO A 29 22.38 -1.19 -13.41
CA PRO A 29 21.34 -1.46 -12.44
C PRO A 29 20.32 -0.35 -12.54
N VAL A 30 19.02 -0.70 -12.59
CA VAL A 30 17.94 0.27 -12.63
C VAL A 30 18.15 1.22 -11.45
N ASP A 31 18.30 2.51 -11.72
CA ASP A 31 18.42 3.51 -10.66
C ASP A 31 17.04 3.70 -10.01
N PHE A 32 16.92 3.27 -8.76
CA PHE A 32 15.72 3.40 -7.94
C PHE A 32 15.70 4.67 -7.11
N SER A 33 16.59 5.63 -7.37
CA SER A 33 16.52 6.92 -6.69
C SER A 33 15.18 7.62 -7.00
N PRO A 34 14.63 8.42 -6.07
CA PRO A 34 13.41 9.19 -6.32
C PRO A 34 13.53 10.08 -7.57
N ALA A 35 14.72 10.60 -7.86
CA ALA A 35 14.98 11.42 -9.04
C ALA A 35 14.83 10.62 -10.34
N ALA A 36 15.44 9.44 -10.44
CA ALA A 36 15.33 8.56 -11.61
C ALA A 36 13.88 8.12 -11.84
N ARG A 37 13.18 7.78 -10.79
CA ARG A 37 11.77 7.36 -10.86
C ARG A 37 10.86 8.48 -11.34
N ARG A 38 11.09 9.72 -10.90
CA ARG A 38 10.40 10.91 -11.44
C ARG A 38 10.69 11.12 -12.92
N ALA A 39 11.95 10.98 -13.34
CA ALA A 39 12.35 11.11 -14.73
C ALA A 39 11.66 10.09 -15.64
N ILE A 40 11.43 8.85 -15.17
CA ILE A 40 10.69 7.82 -15.90
C ILE A 40 9.21 8.23 -16.09
N ALA A 41 8.57 8.79 -15.07
CA ALA A 41 7.17 9.21 -15.15
C ALA A 41 6.95 10.49 -15.94
N ALA A 42 7.92 11.44 -15.93
CA ALA A 42 7.77 12.79 -16.44
C ALA A 42 7.25 12.89 -17.90
N PRO A 43 7.70 12.08 -18.88
CA PRO A 43 7.21 12.14 -20.25
C PRO A 43 5.72 11.81 -20.41
N TYR A 44 5.14 11.10 -19.44
CA TYR A 44 3.76 10.60 -19.48
C TYR A 44 2.76 11.47 -18.71
N LEU A 45 3.22 12.53 -18.02
CA LEU A 45 2.36 13.39 -17.22
C LEU A 45 1.36 14.17 -18.07
N ALA A 46 1.70 14.53 -19.30
CA ALA A 46 0.74 15.13 -20.23
C ALA A 46 -0.40 14.16 -20.62
N GLU A 47 -0.10 12.86 -20.77
CA GLU A 47 -1.12 11.83 -21.01
C GLU A 47 -1.99 11.61 -19.78
N VAL A 48 -1.42 11.67 -18.59
CA VAL A 48 -2.17 11.65 -17.31
C VAL A 48 -3.18 12.79 -17.27
N ASP A 49 -2.76 14.01 -17.60
CA ASP A 49 -3.66 15.16 -17.65
C ASP A 49 -4.78 14.99 -18.70
N ALA A 50 -4.43 14.48 -19.88
CA ALA A 50 -5.41 14.20 -20.93
C ALA A 50 -6.49 13.21 -20.48
N GLU A 51 -6.12 12.13 -19.76
CA GLU A 51 -7.06 11.15 -19.23
C GLU A 51 -8.00 11.77 -18.18
N PHE A 52 -7.49 12.59 -17.26
CA PHE A 52 -8.32 13.27 -16.28
C PHE A 52 -9.24 14.32 -16.92
N ARG A 53 -8.76 15.10 -17.89
CA ARG A 53 -9.58 16.08 -18.62
C ARG A 53 -10.69 15.38 -19.40
N ARG A 54 -10.38 14.32 -20.14
CA ARG A 54 -11.38 13.51 -20.85
C ARG A 54 -12.45 12.99 -19.88
N PHE A 55 -12.03 12.42 -18.75
CA PHE A 55 -12.97 11.95 -17.71
C PHE A 55 -13.84 13.11 -17.18
N ALA A 56 -13.25 14.27 -16.89
CA ALA A 56 -13.98 15.43 -16.39
C ALA A 56 -15.02 15.94 -17.39
N GLU A 57 -14.71 15.97 -18.67
CA GLU A 57 -15.61 16.34 -19.76
C GLU A 57 -16.73 15.32 -19.97
N GLU A 58 -16.41 14.02 -20.05
CA GLU A 58 -17.39 12.93 -20.20
C GLU A 58 -18.39 12.91 -19.04
N LYS A 59 -17.90 13.10 -17.81
CA LYS A 59 -18.74 13.16 -16.60
C LYS A 59 -19.39 14.52 -16.39
N ARG A 60 -18.99 15.54 -17.16
CA ARG A 60 -19.44 16.94 -17.01
C ARG A 60 -19.21 17.42 -15.58
N LEU A 61 -17.97 17.27 -15.08
CA LEU A 61 -17.63 17.74 -13.73
C LEU A 61 -17.65 19.27 -13.69
N PRO A 62 -18.23 19.91 -12.64
CA PRO A 62 -18.04 21.34 -12.42
C PRO A 62 -16.58 21.69 -12.20
N GLY A 63 -15.89 20.92 -11.36
CA GLY A 63 -14.48 21.09 -11.06
C GLY A 63 -13.84 19.78 -10.55
N ALA A 64 -12.54 19.68 -10.73
CA ALA A 64 -11.75 18.56 -10.25
C ALA A 64 -10.28 18.95 -10.01
N VAL A 65 -9.60 18.21 -9.14
CA VAL A 65 -8.17 18.29 -8.92
C VAL A 65 -7.60 16.88 -8.84
N TRP A 66 -6.39 16.69 -9.36
CA TRP A 66 -5.68 15.41 -9.30
C TRP A 66 -4.19 15.60 -9.05
N GLY A 67 -3.55 14.54 -8.55
CA GLY A 67 -2.11 14.54 -8.29
C GLY A 67 -1.49 13.15 -8.35
N ILE A 68 -0.19 13.16 -8.67
CA ILE A 68 0.66 11.98 -8.65
C ILE A 68 1.70 12.16 -7.54
N VAL A 69 1.75 11.20 -6.63
CA VAL A 69 2.79 11.12 -5.60
C VAL A 69 3.74 9.99 -5.98
N ILE A 70 5.04 10.26 -6.02
CA ILE A 70 6.09 9.24 -6.18
C ILE A 70 6.96 9.28 -4.93
N ASP A 71 7.09 8.14 -4.27
CA ASP A 71 7.77 7.99 -2.99
C ASP A 71 7.18 8.94 -1.92
N ALA A 72 7.85 10.03 -1.58
CA ALA A 72 7.38 10.99 -0.57
C ALA A 72 6.91 12.33 -1.17
N GLU A 73 6.93 12.50 -2.50
CA GLU A 73 6.75 13.79 -3.15
C GLU A 73 5.53 13.84 -4.06
N LEU A 74 4.76 14.92 -3.97
CA LEU A 74 3.74 15.30 -4.94
C LEU A 74 4.43 15.84 -6.21
N VAL A 75 4.63 14.97 -7.21
CA VAL A 75 5.43 15.28 -8.40
C VAL A 75 4.64 15.92 -9.52
N HIS A 76 3.31 15.79 -9.50
CA HIS A 76 2.43 16.36 -10.51
C HIS A 76 1.08 16.75 -9.94
N THR A 77 0.50 17.83 -10.47
CA THR A 77 -0.84 18.31 -10.12
C THR A 77 -1.54 18.83 -11.37
N GLY A 78 -2.81 18.49 -11.51
CA GLY A 78 -3.67 19.05 -12.54
C GLY A 78 -4.99 19.50 -11.96
N THR A 79 -5.66 20.41 -12.64
CA THR A 79 -6.95 20.96 -12.25
C THR A 79 -7.87 21.11 -13.47
N PHE A 80 -9.18 21.12 -13.19
CA PHE A 80 -10.22 21.33 -14.19
C PHE A 80 -11.37 22.13 -13.60
N GLY A 81 -11.95 23.05 -14.36
CA GLY A 81 -13.20 23.72 -14.06
C GLY A 81 -13.20 24.64 -12.84
N LEU A 82 -14.35 24.73 -12.18
CA LEU A 82 -14.68 25.71 -11.16
C LEU A 82 -15.00 25.05 -9.80
N ALA A 83 -14.48 25.63 -8.75
CA ALA A 83 -14.81 25.30 -7.36
C ALA A 83 -16.17 25.87 -6.94
N ASP A 84 -16.53 27.01 -7.51
CA ASP A 84 -17.80 27.71 -7.30
C ASP A 84 -18.28 28.23 -8.66
N LEU A 85 -19.43 27.73 -9.13
CA LEU A 85 -19.98 28.08 -10.43
C LEU A 85 -20.51 29.50 -10.46
N ASP A 86 -21.16 29.97 -9.37
CA ASP A 86 -21.78 31.30 -9.29
C ASP A 86 -20.72 32.40 -9.27
N ARG A 87 -19.66 32.19 -8.47
CA ARG A 87 -18.52 33.12 -8.38
C ARG A 87 -17.48 32.91 -9.48
N ARG A 88 -17.65 31.90 -10.33
CA ARG A 88 -16.68 31.50 -11.36
C ARG A 88 -15.27 31.28 -10.79
N ALA A 89 -15.17 30.81 -9.54
CA ALA A 89 -13.91 30.59 -8.86
C ALA A 89 -13.22 29.32 -9.41
N PRO A 90 -12.00 29.40 -9.97
CA PRO A 90 -11.32 28.23 -10.53
C PRO A 90 -10.88 27.26 -9.43
N VAL A 91 -10.82 25.97 -9.77
CA VAL A 91 -10.16 24.96 -8.93
C VAL A 91 -8.65 25.19 -8.95
N THR A 92 -8.03 25.14 -7.77
CA THR A 92 -6.58 25.12 -7.59
C THR A 92 -6.17 23.88 -6.78
N LYS A 93 -4.89 23.58 -6.69
CA LYS A 93 -4.42 22.46 -5.83
C LYS A 93 -4.66 22.73 -4.33
N GLU A 94 -4.82 23.99 -3.94
CA GLU A 94 -5.15 24.43 -2.58
C GLU A 94 -6.66 24.48 -2.32
N THR A 95 -7.52 24.29 -3.33
CA THR A 95 -8.95 24.18 -3.14
C THR A 95 -9.26 22.98 -2.24
N ARG A 96 -10.05 23.22 -1.19
CA ARG A 96 -10.46 22.16 -0.28
C ARG A 96 -11.68 21.43 -0.84
N PHE A 97 -11.64 20.12 -0.76
CA PHE A 97 -12.75 19.24 -1.15
C PHE A 97 -13.15 18.36 0.03
N ARG A 98 -14.43 18.02 0.12
CA ARG A 98 -14.84 16.87 0.93
C ARG A 98 -14.36 15.59 0.25
N ILE A 99 -13.67 14.77 1.00
CA ILE A 99 -13.12 13.50 0.50
C ILE A 99 -13.97 12.28 0.84
N ALA A 100 -15.11 12.53 1.49
CA ALA A 100 -16.08 11.48 1.80
C ALA A 100 -15.44 10.25 2.48
N SER A 101 -15.80 9.05 2.06
CA SER A 101 -15.36 7.80 2.68
C SER A 101 -13.85 7.56 2.66
N MET A 102 -13.05 8.36 1.97
CA MET A 102 -11.59 8.32 2.15
C MET A 102 -11.18 8.68 3.59
N SER A 103 -12.06 9.37 4.34
CA SER A 103 -11.91 9.65 5.78
C SER A 103 -11.78 8.39 6.63
N LYS A 104 -12.39 7.27 6.19
CA LYS A 104 -12.37 6.01 6.90
C LYS A 104 -10.96 5.49 7.19
N SER A 105 -10.02 5.73 6.28
CA SER A 105 -8.63 5.32 6.50
C SER A 105 -7.97 6.08 7.65
N PHE A 106 -8.31 7.36 7.87
CA PHE A 106 -7.83 8.15 9.02
C PHE A 106 -8.42 7.63 10.33
N THR A 107 -9.71 7.30 10.34
CA THR A 107 -10.40 6.69 11.48
C THR A 107 -9.78 5.34 11.83
N ALA A 108 -9.52 4.48 10.84
CA ALA A 108 -8.85 3.20 11.03
C ALA A 108 -7.42 3.38 11.57
N ALA A 109 -6.65 4.30 11.02
CA ALA A 109 -5.30 4.62 11.50
C ALA A 109 -5.31 5.07 12.98
N ALA A 110 -6.30 5.87 13.38
CA ALA A 110 -6.47 6.31 14.77
C ALA A 110 -6.80 5.15 15.72
N ILE A 111 -7.69 4.23 15.33
CA ILE A 111 -7.99 3.02 16.10
C ILE A 111 -6.73 2.15 16.27
N LEU A 112 -5.99 1.94 15.20
CA LEU A 112 -4.78 1.11 15.24
C LEU A 112 -3.67 1.76 16.08
N ARG A 113 -3.58 3.08 16.06
CA ARG A 113 -2.67 3.82 16.94
C ARG A 113 -3.05 3.62 18.41
N LEU A 114 -4.33 3.74 18.78
CA LEU A 114 -4.82 3.45 20.14
C LEU A 114 -4.54 2.00 20.56
N ARG A 115 -4.68 1.05 19.63
CA ARG A 115 -4.26 -0.34 19.86
C ARG A 115 -2.76 -0.45 20.15
N ASP A 116 -1.94 0.19 19.34
CA ASP A 116 -0.48 0.15 19.48
C ASP A 116 0.01 0.83 20.78
N GLU A 117 -0.80 1.77 21.31
CA GLU A 117 -0.62 2.38 22.63
C GLU A 117 -1.15 1.49 23.78
N GLY A 118 -1.73 0.32 23.47
CA GLY A 118 -2.29 -0.61 24.47
C GLY A 118 -3.60 -0.14 25.12
N ARG A 119 -4.31 0.80 24.52
CA ARG A 119 -5.53 1.43 25.06
C ARG A 119 -6.81 0.71 24.67
N LEU A 120 -6.77 -0.13 23.65
CA LEU A 120 -7.85 -1.03 23.22
C LEU A 120 -7.26 -2.27 22.53
N HIS A 121 -8.11 -3.31 22.36
CA HIS A 121 -7.81 -4.48 21.55
C HIS A 121 -8.82 -4.57 20.40
N LEU A 122 -8.37 -5.00 19.21
CA LEU A 122 -9.29 -5.11 18.05
C LEU A 122 -10.39 -6.15 18.27
N GLN A 123 -10.15 -7.13 19.13
CA GLN A 123 -11.10 -8.16 19.53
C GLN A 123 -12.05 -7.71 20.64
N ASP A 124 -11.88 -6.51 21.21
CA ASP A 124 -12.82 -5.98 22.18
C ASP A 124 -14.24 -5.95 21.56
N PRO A 125 -15.25 -6.46 22.27
CA PRO A 125 -16.64 -6.28 21.85
C PRO A 125 -16.97 -4.79 21.76
N VAL A 126 -17.67 -4.39 20.69
CA VAL A 126 -18.07 -2.99 20.48
C VAL A 126 -18.88 -2.48 21.68
N ALA A 127 -19.75 -3.31 22.26
CA ALA A 127 -20.56 -2.96 23.44
C ALA A 127 -19.74 -2.60 24.70
N LYS A 128 -18.47 -3.04 24.79
CA LYS A 128 -17.53 -2.60 25.85
C LYS A 128 -17.28 -1.10 25.81
N HIS A 129 -17.19 -0.55 24.60
CA HIS A 129 -16.90 0.86 24.36
C HIS A 129 -18.14 1.66 23.99
N VAL A 130 -19.21 1.01 23.49
CA VAL A 130 -20.48 1.60 23.10
C VAL A 130 -21.61 0.82 23.76
N PRO A 131 -21.81 1.02 25.08
CA PRO A 131 -22.79 0.24 25.84
C PRO A 131 -24.24 0.43 25.35
N GLU A 132 -24.54 1.48 24.62
CA GLU A 132 -25.84 1.71 24.00
C GLU A 132 -26.25 0.55 23.06
N LEU A 133 -25.30 -0.16 22.49
CA LEU A 133 -25.52 -1.32 21.62
C LEU A 133 -25.73 -2.64 22.41
N ALA A 134 -25.53 -2.66 23.73
CA ALA A 134 -25.56 -3.90 24.50
C ALA A 134 -26.93 -4.60 24.46
N ALA A 135 -28.01 -3.84 24.26
CA ALA A 135 -29.38 -4.37 24.17
C ALA A 135 -29.77 -4.82 22.74
N THR A 136 -28.94 -4.55 21.72
CA THR A 136 -29.24 -4.93 20.34
C THR A 136 -29.07 -6.45 20.16
N PRO A 137 -30.14 -7.19 19.80
CA PRO A 137 -30.05 -8.63 19.64
C PRO A 137 -29.24 -9.00 18.39
N PRO A 138 -28.42 -10.05 18.43
CA PRO A 138 -27.76 -10.55 17.22
C PRO A 138 -28.76 -11.19 16.25
N VAL A 139 -28.35 -11.40 14.98
CA VAL A 139 -29.18 -12.06 13.96
C VAL A 139 -29.57 -13.46 14.38
N THR A 140 -28.63 -14.22 14.95
CA THR A 140 -28.86 -15.57 15.51
C THR A 140 -28.18 -15.69 16.87
N ARG A 141 -28.65 -16.65 17.70
CA ARG A 141 -28.11 -16.84 19.06
C ARG A 141 -26.66 -17.30 19.10
N ASP A 142 -26.15 -17.89 18.04
CA ASP A 142 -24.77 -18.35 17.88
C ASP A 142 -23.86 -17.29 17.22
N THR A 143 -24.37 -16.10 16.90
CA THR A 143 -23.60 -14.99 16.38
C THR A 143 -22.58 -14.51 17.43
N PRO A 144 -21.28 -14.43 17.12
CA PRO A 144 -20.29 -13.88 18.03
C PRO A 144 -20.53 -12.39 18.30
N PRO A 145 -20.08 -11.85 19.45
CA PRO A 145 -20.13 -10.41 19.69
C PRO A 145 -19.40 -9.63 18.60
N THR A 146 -20.01 -8.57 18.10
CA THR A 146 -19.36 -7.67 17.14
C THR A 146 -18.17 -7.00 17.79
N SER A 147 -16.97 -7.16 17.20
CA SER A 147 -15.70 -6.57 17.67
C SER A 147 -15.32 -5.31 16.88
N ILE A 148 -14.33 -4.56 17.39
CA ILE A 148 -13.73 -3.43 16.69
C ILE A 148 -13.16 -3.87 15.33
N GLU A 149 -12.56 -5.05 15.25
CA GLU A 149 -12.03 -5.59 13.97
C GLU A 149 -13.14 -5.80 12.95
N HIS A 150 -14.31 -6.28 13.35
CA HIS A 150 -15.45 -6.43 12.44
C HIS A 150 -15.93 -5.09 11.88
N LEU A 151 -15.88 -4.00 12.67
CA LEU A 151 -16.18 -2.65 12.18
C LEU A 151 -15.14 -2.19 11.15
N LEU A 152 -13.86 -2.37 11.47
CA LEU A 152 -12.74 -1.97 10.60
C LEU A 152 -12.77 -2.68 9.24
N THR A 153 -13.20 -3.94 9.21
CA THR A 153 -13.18 -4.80 8.02
C THR A 153 -14.51 -4.87 7.28
N MET A 154 -15.51 -4.07 7.67
CA MET A 154 -16.85 -4.09 7.05
C MET A 154 -17.53 -5.48 7.16
N SER A 155 -17.31 -6.19 8.27
CA SER A 155 -17.88 -7.52 8.53
C SER A 155 -18.71 -7.58 9.80
N ALA A 156 -19.13 -6.43 10.31
CA ALA A 156 -19.98 -6.35 11.51
C ALA A 156 -21.38 -6.93 11.28
N GLY A 157 -21.81 -7.03 10.03
CA GLY A 157 -23.14 -7.49 9.66
C GLY A 157 -24.20 -6.39 9.61
N PHE A 158 -23.82 -5.12 9.77
CA PHE A 158 -24.73 -3.99 9.51
C PHE A 158 -25.09 -3.92 8.04
N PRO A 159 -26.31 -3.48 7.68
CA PRO A 159 -26.69 -3.35 6.28
C PRO A 159 -25.84 -2.29 5.56
N GLU A 160 -25.71 -2.41 4.23
CA GLU A 160 -25.21 -1.32 3.41
C GLU A 160 -26.10 -0.08 3.57
N ASP A 161 -25.51 1.04 3.95
CA ASP A 161 -26.23 2.24 4.37
C ASP A 161 -25.79 3.52 3.64
N ASN A 162 -25.12 3.40 2.48
CA ASN A 162 -24.55 4.56 1.77
C ASN A 162 -25.55 5.70 1.56
N PRO A 163 -26.72 5.53 0.91
CA PRO A 163 -27.60 6.68 0.64
C PRO A 163 -28.16 7.30 1.91
N TRP A 164 -28.35 6.51 2.97
CA TRP A 164 -28.87 6.97 4.23
C TRP A 164 -27.75 7.59 5.10
N GLY A 165 -26.63 6.87 5.29
CA GLY A 165 -25.52 7.30 6.13
C GLY A 165 -24.86 8.57 5.64
N ASP A 166 -24.76 8.75 4.31
CA ASP A 166 -24.19 9.95 3.69
C ASP A 166 -24.95 11.24 4.02
N ARG A 167 -26.22 11.13 4.44
CA ARG A 167 -27.07 12.24 4.89
C ARG A 167 -27.04 12.46 6.40
N GLN A 168 -26.30 11.63 7.16
CA GLN A 168 -26.24 11.68 8.62
C GLN A 168 -24.99 12.41 9.16
N LEU A 169 -24.17 13.03 8.29
CA LEU A 169 -22.87 13.61 8.70
C LEU A 169 -22.97 14.53 9.89
N ASP A 170 -23.98 15.43 9.92
CA ASP A 170 -24.18 16.46 10.92
C ASP A 170 -25.09 16.06 12.08
N VAL A 171 -25.45 14.77 12.20
CA VAL A 171 -26.23 14.26 13.33
C VAL A 171 -25.47 14.52 14.63
N THR A 172 -26.17 15.04 15.63
CA THR A 172 -25.59 15.32 16.95
C THR A 172 -25.24 14.04 17.70
N ASP A 173 -24.31 14.10 18.65
CA ASP A 173 -23.93 12.96 19.49
C ASP A 173 -25.13 12.44 20.32
N GLU A 174 -26.03 13.33 20.75
CA GLU A 174 -27.26 12.97 21.46
C GLU A 174 -28.20 12.16 20.56
N THR A 175 -28.52 12.67 19.37
CA THR A 175 -29.39 11.95 18.42
C THR A 175 -28.79 10.59 18.03
N PHE A 176 -27.45 10.53 17.83
CA PHE A 176 -26.78 9.28 17.52
C PHE A 176 -26.84 8.27 18.69
N ARG A 177 -26.66 8.76 19.92
CA ARG A 177 -26.81 7.93 21.12
C ARG A 177 -28.21 7.34 21.23
N ASP A 178 -29.25 8.18 21.03
CA ASP A 178 -30.64 7.77 21.13
C ASP A 178 -31.02 6.77 20.03
N PHE A 179 -30.49 6.97 18.81
CA PHE A 179 -30.60 6.01 17.71
C PHE A 179 -30.00 4.65 18.09
N LEU A 180 -28.81 4.62 18.68
CA LEU A 180 -28.17 3.38 19.12
C LEU A 180 -28.94 2.70 20.26
N ALA A 181 -29.44 3.47 21.21
CA ALA A 181 -30.23 2.96 22.34
C ALA A 181 -31.59 2.38 21.90
N ALA A 182 -32.18 2.89 20.83
CA ALA A 182 -33.39 2.34 20.22
C ALA A 182 -33.14 0.98 19.53
N GLY A 183 -31.88 0.61 19.33
CA GLY A 183 -31.44 -0.62 18.66
C GLY A 183 -31.17 -0.44 17.19
N VAL A 184 -30.27 -1.26 16.66
CA VAL A 184 -29.89 -1.28 15.24
C VAL A 184 -30.21 -2.63 14.62
N SER A 185 -30.36 -2.68 13.29
CA SER A 185 -30.62 -3.91 12.56
C SER A 185 -29.34 -4.47 11.96
N PHE A 186 -29.27 -5.80 11.87
CA PHE A 186 -28.22 -6.51 11.15
C PHE A 186 -28.76 -7.13 9.87
N ALA A 187 -27.99 -7.06 8.78
CA ALA A 187 -28.30 -7.72 7.52
C ALA A 187 -27.74 -9.14 7.46
N SER A 188 -26.62 -9.38 8.14
CA SER A 188 -25.92 -10.67 8.14
C SER A 188 -25.29 -10.97 9.51
N THR A 189 -24.89 -12.22 9.70
CA THR A 189 -24.17 -12.67 10.88
C THR A 189 -22.77 -12.04 10.92
N THR A 190 -22.39 -11.51 12.09
CA THR A 190 -21.06 -10.89 12.29
C THR A 190 -19.93 -11.82 11.86
N GLY A 191 -18.99 -11.31 11.08
CA GLY A 191 -17.78 -12.01 10.63
C GLY A 191 -17.97 -12.90 9.41
N THR A 192 -19.17 -13.03 8.85
CA THR A 192 -19.45 -13.99 7.77
C THR A 192 -19.47 -13.40 6.36
N ALA A 193 -19.78 -12.12 6.22
CA ALA A 193 -19.92 -11.45 4.94
C ALA A 193 -19.38 -10.01 4.99
N TYR A 194 -18.98 -9.51 3.84
CA TYR A 194 -18.68 -8.10 3.62
C TYR A 194 -20.00 -7.35 3.43
N GLU A 195 -20.23 -6.34 4.28
CA GLU A 195 -21.33 -5.39 4.17
C GLU A 195 -20.81 -3.99 4.45
N TYR A 196 -20.80 -3.14 3.43
CA TYR A 196 -20.27 -1.78 3.58
C TYR A 196 -21.15 -0.95 4.51
N SER A 197 -20.61 -0.45 5.61
CA SER A 197 -21.39 0.29 6.60
C SER A 197 -20.72 1.59 7.05
N ASN A 198 -21.42 2.70 6.86
CA ASN A 198 -21.09 4.01 7.42
C ASN A 198 -21.31 4.03 8.93
N LEU A 199 -22.38 3.38 9.40
CA LEU A 199 -22.66 3.20 10.82
C LEU A 199 -21.47 2.56 11.55
N GLY A 200 -20.86 1.53 10.97
CA GLY A 200 -19.67 0.88 11.55
C GLY A 200 -18.54 1.89 11.81
N TYR A 201 -18.29 2.80 10.87
CA TYR A 201 -17.24 3.82 11.01
C TYR A 201 -17.64 5.00 11.91
N ALA A 202 -18.93 5.36 11.99
CA ALA A 202 -19.41 6.29 13.00
C ALA A 202 -19.19 5.74 14.42
N LEU A 203 -19.43 4.43 14.62
CA LEU A 203 -19.12 3.74 15.90
C LEU A 203 -17.62 3.75 16.21
N LEU A 204 -16.73 3.57 15.22
CA LEU A 204 -15.29 3.70 15.42
C LEU A 204 -14.90 5.12 15.88
N GLY A 205 -15.52 6.17 15.32
CA GLY A 205 -15.35 7.55 15.80
C GLY A 205 -15.75 7.71 17.26
N ARG A 206 -16.88 7.14 17.65
CA ARG A 206 -17.33 7.13 19.05
C ARG A 206 -16.38 6.36 19.98
N ILE A 207 -15.86 5.23 19.52
CA ILE A 207 -14.83 4.45 20.25
C ILE A 207 -13.56 5.28 20.45
N ILE A 208 -13.06 5.95 19.40
CA ILE A 208 -11.91 6.85 19.51
C ILE A 208 -12.16 7.91 20.58
N THR A 209 -13.32 8.59 20.52
CA THR A 209 -13.68 9.65 21.49
C THR A 209 -13.64 9.13 22.91
N ARG A 210 -14.23 7.97 23.19
CA ARG A 210 -14.28 7.39 24.55
C ARG A 210 -12.93 6.90 25.05
N VAL A 211 -12.16 6.22 24.20
CA VAL A 211 -10.86 5.68 24.56
C VAL A 211 -9.81 6.79 24.68
N ALA A 212 -9.86 7.78 23.80
CA ALA A 212 -8.94 8.91 23.84
C ALA A 212 -9.28 9.92 24.94
N GLY A 213 -10.55 10.00 25.38
CA GLY A 213 -11.04 10.99 26.36
C GLY A 213 -11.17 12.40 25.76
N LEU A 214 -11.21 12.51 24.44
CA LEU A 214 -11.42 13.75 23.69
C LEU A 214 -12.10 13.43 22.34
N PRO A 215 -12.76 14.43 21.68
CA PRO A 215 -13.43 14.20 20.41
C PRO A 215 -12.50 13.54 19.38
N TYR A 216 -13.00 12.57 18.58
CA TYR A 216 -12.20 11.87 17.57
C TYR A 216 -11.55 12.81 16.57
N GLN A 217 -12.21 13.93 16.26
CA GLN A 217 -11.69 14.98 15.38
C GLN A 217 -10.39 15.56 15.94
N GLU A 218 -10.39 15.88 17.22
CA GLU A 218 -9.23 16.47 17.91
C GLU A 218 -8.11 15.43 18.08
N TYR A 219 -8.47 14.17 18.40
CA TYR A 219 -7.49 13.10 18.47
C TYR A 219 -6.77 12.89 17.13
N ILE A 220 -7.53 12.76 16.03
CA ILE A 220 -6.96 12.58 14.69
C ILE A 220 -6.15 13.83 14.27
N ARG A 221 -6.67 15.05 14.56
CA ARG A 221 -5.93 16.28 14.28
C ARG A 221 -4.56 16.30 14.96
N ARG A 222 -4.53 15.99 16.25
CA ARG A 222 -3.31 16.04 17.08
C ARG A 222 -2.34 14.93 16.74
N GLU A 223 -2.84 13.70 16.57
CA GLU A 223 -2.01 12.51 16.49
C GLU A 223 -1.64 12.10 15.06
N LEU A 224 -2.39 12.55 14.04
CA LEU A 224 -2.15 12.22 12.63
C LEU A 224 -1.93 13.46 11.77
N LEU A 225 -2.88 14.42 11.75
CA LEU A 225 -2.82 15.53 10.79
C LEU A 225 -1.67 16.49 11.09
N ALA A 226 -1.51 16.91 12.35
CA ALA A 226 -0.48 17.85 12.75
C ALA A 226 0.95 17.30 12.55
N PRO A 227 1.28 16.06 12.97
CA PRO A 227 2.59 15.45 12.68
C PRO A 227 2.90 15.30 11.20
N LEU A 228 1.89 15.10 10.34
CA LEU A 228 2.04 15.05 8.89
C LEU A 228 2.10 16.43 8.23
N GLY A 229 1.87 17.51 8.99
CA GLY A 229 1.82 18.88 8.47
C GLY A 229 0.60 19.15 7.60
N MET A 230 -0.52 18.43 7.80
CA MET A 230 -1.80 18.58 7.08
C MET A 230 -2.60 19.74 7.67
N LYS A 231 -2.12 20.96 7.48
CA LYS A 231 -2.66 22.18 8.13
C LYS A 231 -3.97 22.67 7.54
N ASP A 232 -4.25 22.28 6.30
CA ASP A 232 -5.43 22.69 5.53
C ASP A 232 -6.51 21.61 5.52
N THR A 233 -6.41 20.63 6.42
CA THR A 233 -7.34 19.51 6.59
C THR A 233 -8.16 19.70 7.87
N VAL A 234 -9.49 19.72 7.72
CA VAL A 234 -10.44 19.94 8.82
C VAL A 234 -11.59 18.95 8.73
N TRP A 235 -12.38 18.83 9.81
CA TRP A 235 -13.60 18.03 9.83
C TRP A 235 -14.83 18.86 9.49
N ASP A 236 -14.94 20.06 10.04
CA ASP A 236 -16.08 20.93 9.81
C ASP A 236 -15.80 21.88 8.64
N PRO A 237 -16.64 21.92 7.60
CA PRO A 237 -16.49 22.87 6.51
C PRO A 237 -16.61 24.33 6.94
N ARG A 238 -17.20 24.62 8.12
CA ARG A 238 -17.26 25.97 8.69
C ARG A 238 -15.89 26.51 9.11
N ASP A 239 -14.93 25.61 9.38
CA ASP A 239 -13.54 25.96 9.70
C ASP A 239 -12.72 26.31 8.46
N VAL A 240 -13.30 26.13 7.27
CA VAL A 240 -12.63 26.49 6.01
C VAL A 240 -12.81 27.98 5.73
N PRO A 241 -11.74 28.75 5.46
CA PRO A 241 -11.86 30.15 5.07
C PRO A 241 -12.79 30.33 3.87
N ALA A 242 -13.58 31.39 3.89
CA ALA A 242 -14.56 31.69 2.84
C ALA A 242 -13.94 31.68 1.43
N GLY A 243 -14.59 31.02 0.49
CA GLY A 243 -14.12 30.89 -0.90
C GLY A 243 -12.95 29.91 -1.11
N LYS A 244 -12.55 29.14 -0.09
CA LYS A 244 -11.47 28.14 -0.18
C LYS A 244 -11.95 26.70 -0.26
N ILE A 245 -13.27 26.47 -0.22
CA ILE A 245 -13.88 25.14 -0.38
C ILE A 245 -14.58 25.07 -1.75
N ALA A 246 -14.45 23.94 -2.43
CA ALA A 246 -15.28 23.65 -3.60
C ALA A 246 -16.72 23.40 -3.15
N LEU A 247 -17.69 24.09 -3.73
CA LEU A 247 -19.11 23.85 -3.50
C LEU A 247 -19.53 22.57 -4.24
N GLY A 248 -20.35 21.75 -3.59
CA GLY A 248 -20.83 20.50 -4.14
C GLY A 248 -22.03 20.68 -5.05
N TYR A 249 -22.09 19.91 -6.12
CA TYR A 249 -23.18 19.97 -7.09
C TYR A 249 -23.76 18.58 -7.39
N GLN A 250 -25.04 18.54 -7.76
CA GLN A 250 -25.67 17.43 -8.45
C GLN A 250 -26.06 17.85 -9.87
N ARG A 251 -26.26 16.87 -10.74
CA ARG A 251 -26.68 17.14 -12.10
C ARG A 251 -28.16 16.80 -12.30
N GLU A 252 -28.92 17.74 -12.87
CA GLU A 252 -30.27 17.52 -13.32
C GLU A 252 -30.39 17.95 -14.80
N GLY A 253 -30.52 16.96 -15.67
CA GLY A 253 -30.45 17.18 -17.12
C GLY A 253 -29.11 17.80 -17.55
N ALA A 254 -29.14 19.03 -18.06
CA ALA A 254 -27.96 19.80 -18.45
C ALA A 254 -27.42 20.72 -17.35
N ALA A 255 -28.20 20.96 -16.29
CA ALA A 255 -27.86 21.90 -15.22
C ALA A 255 -27.10 21.25 -14.08
N TRP A 256 -26.28 22.05 -13.38
CA TRP A 256 -25.73 21.74 -12.08
C TRP A 256 -26.53 22.45 -11.00
N LEU A 257 -27.02 21.70 -10.03
CA LEU A 257 -27.75 22.25 -8.87
C LEU A 257 -26.84 22.13 -7.63
N PRO A 258 -26.78 23.18 -6.77
CA PRO A 258 -26.01 23.12 -5.55
C PRO A 258 -26.54 22.02 -4.60
N GLU A 259 -25.66 21.28 -3.98
CA GLU A 259 -25.98 20.37 -2.88
C GLU A 259 -25.71 21.05 -1.54
N PRO A 260 -26.53 20.80 -0.51
CA PRO A 260 -26.28 21.32 0.83
C PRO A 260 -24.91 20.85 1.37
N LEU A 261 -24.16 21.80 1.93
CA LEU A 261 -22.92 21.51 2.61
C LEU A 261 -23.22 21.13 4.06
N LEU A 262 -23.30 19.81 4.36
CA LEU A 262 -23.53 19.31 5.71
C LEU A 262 -22.34 19.64 6.62
N ASN A 263 -22.60 19.96 7.88
CA ASN A 263 -21.56 20.19 8.88
C ASN A 263 -20.95 18.85 9.35
N ASP A 264 -19.99 18.90 10.26
CA ASP A 264 -19.49 17.72 10.96
C ASP A 264 -20.39 17.36 12.15
N GLY A 265 -20.46 16.07 12.48
CA GLY A 265 -21.22 15.53 13.57
C GLY A 265 -20.79 14.11 13.94
N ALA A 266 -21.67 13.34 14.54
CA ALA A 266 -21.38 11.99 15.04
C ALA A 266 -21.00 11.00 13.93
N TYR A 267 -21.47 11.22 12.69
CA TYR A 267 -21.11 10.41 11.54
C TYR A 267 -19.84 10.90 10.79
N GLY A 268 -19.24 12.00 11.20
CA GLY A 268 -18.07 12.56 10.50
C GLY A 268 -16.91 11.57 10.35
N ALA A 269 -16.69 10.66 11.30
CA ALA A 269 -15.63 9.65 11.24
C ALA A 269 -15.72 8.72 10.00
N MET A 270 -16.89 8.58 9.40
CA MET A 270 -17.09 7.78 8.19
C MET A 270 -16.79 8.52 6.88
N GLY A 271 -16.84 9.90 6.89
CA GLY A 271 -16.81 10.65 5.63
C GLY A 271 -16.66 12.16 5.74
N GLY A 272 -16.40 12.74 6.92
CA GLY A 272 -16.48 14.18 7.17
C GLY A 272 -15.27 15.02 6.75
N LEU A 273 -14.10 14.43 6.49
CA LEU A 273 -12.87 15.20 6.22
C LEU A 273 -12.98 16.09 4.97
N VAL A 274 -12.48 17.30 5.15
CA VAL A 274 -12.28 18.32 4.11
C VAL A 274 -10.77 18.56 4.01
N THR A 275 -10.19 18.46 2.83
CA THR A 275 -8.73 18.53 2.65
C THR A 275 -8.34 19.15 1.31
N THR A 276 -7.06 19.51 1.18
CA THR A 276 -6.42 19.92 -0.08
C THR A 276 -5.65 18.76 -0.70
N LEU A 277 -5.34 18.87 -1.99
CA LEU A 277 -4.47 17.88 -2.66
C LEU A 277 -3.07 17.81 -2.02
N PRO A 278 -2.36 18.92 -1.70
CA PRO A 278 -1.06 18.86 -1.04
C PRO A 278 -1.08 18.18 0.32
N ASP A 279 -2.11 18.41 1.13
CA ASP A 279 -2.23 17.75 2.44
C ASP A 279 -2.47 16.25 2.29
N PHE A 280 -3.40 15.87 1.41
CA PHE A 280 -3.65 14.45 1.16
C PHE A 280 -2.45 13.73 0.56
N ALA A 281 -1.64 14.41 -0.24
CA ALA A 281 -0.39 13.86 -0.76
C ALA A 281 0.60 13.48 0.37
N ARG A 282 0.66 14.24 1.48
CA ARG A 282 1.46 13.88 2.67
C ARG A 282 0.94 12.61 3.34
N TYR A 283 -0.39 12.45 3.41
CA TYR A 283 -1.01 11.23 3.90
C TYR A 283 -0.68 10.03 3.01
N ALA A 284 -0.81 10.17 1.70
CA ALA A 284 -0.43 9.13 0.74
C ALA A 284 1.06 8.78 0.83
N ALA A 285 1.93 9.78 1.01
CA ALA A 285 3.38 9.59 1.21
C ALA A 285 3.68 8.76 2.48
N MET A 286 2.95 8.98 3.59
CA MET A 286 3.05 8.16 4.80
C MET A 286 2.77 6.67 4.50
N HIS A 287 1.70 6.36 3.76
CA HIS A 287 1.37 4.99 3.37
C HIS A 287 2.41 4.37 2.45
N LEU A 288 2.94 5.13 1.49
CA LEU A 288 4.02 4.69 0.60
C LEU A 288 5.33 4.44 1.37
N ALA A 289 5.61 5.25 2.40
CA ALA A 289 6.78 5.10 3.25
C ALA A 289 6.76 3.85 4.13
N ALA A 290 5.62 3.15 4.25
CA ALA A 290 5.55 1.86 4.93
C ALA A 290 6.29 0.74 4.17
N TRP A 291 6.57 0.92 2.89
CA TRP A 291 7.17 -0.06 1.99
C TRP A 291 8.49 0.43 1.36
N PRO A 292 9.45 -0.45 1.08
CA PRO A 292 9.56 -1.82 1.60
C PRO A 292 9.81 -1.84 3.13
N PRO A 293 9.65 -2.99 3.80
CA PRO A 293 10.11 -3.16 5.19
C PRO A 293 11.60 -2.83 5.30
N ARG A 294 12.00 -2.08 6.36
CA ARG A 294 13.39 -1.65 6.58
C ARG A 294 13.64 -1.30 8.05
N ASP A 295 14.90 -1.22 8.47
CA ASP A 295 15.32 -1.10 9.87
C ASP A 295 15.72 0.34 10.31
N ASP A 296 15.62 1.34 9.41
CA ASP A 296 15.89 2.74 9.77
C ASP A 296 14.88 3.28 10.80
N VAL A 297 15.29 4.33 11.50
CA VAL A 297 14.49 4.97 12.56
C VAL A 297 13.12 5.40 12.02
N GLU A 298 12.08 5.08 12.77
CA GLU A 298 10.70 5.38 12.43
C GLU A 298 10.25 6.71 13.03
N SER A 299 9.79 7.63 12.19
CA SER A 299 9.30 8.97 12.59
C SER A 299 7.84 9.24 12.21
N LEU A 300 7.13 8.23 11.69
CA LEU A 300 5.75 8.39 11.26
C LEU A 300 4.78 8.39 12.45
N PRO A 301 3.64 9.10 12.36
CA PRO A 301 2.61 9.10 13.41
C PRO A 301 1.93 7.74 13.60
N VAL A 302 1.98 6.86 12.60
CA VAL A 302 1.55 5.46 12.65
C VAL A 302 2.72 4.58 12.26
N ARG A 303 3.00 3.52 13.02
CA ARG A 303 4.12 2.61 12.77
C ARG A 303 4.04 2.01 11.37
N ARG A 304 5.18 1.88 10.69
CA ARG A 304 5.24 1.25 9.35
C ARG A 304 4.66 -0.16 9.33
N ALA A 305 4.90 -0.93 10.38
CA ALA A 305 4.31 -2.27 10.52
C ALA A 305 2.78 -2.22 10.58
N THR A 306 2.22 -1.26 11.33
CA THR A 306 0.79 -1.03 11.46
C THR A 306 0.17 -0.55 10.14
N LEU A 307 0.85 0.34 9.41
CA LEU A 307 0.42 0.74 8.07
C LEU A 307 0.40 -0.48 7.12
N ARG A 308 1.45 -1.32 7.13
CA ARG A 308 1.45 -2.55 6.32
C ARG A 308 0.34 -3.52 6.71
N GLU A 309 -0.04 -3.56 7.98
CA GLU A 309 -1.20 -4.34 8.46
C GLU A 309 -2.52 -3.77 7.92
N MET A 310 -2.69 -2.43 7.88
CA MET A 310 -3.84 -1.78 7.23
C MET A 310 -3.97 -2.17 5.74
N HIS A 311 -2.84 -2.39 5.09
CA HIS A 311 -2.73 -2.68 3.67
C HIS A 311 -3.02 -4.15 3.31
N GLN A 312 -3.36 -5.02 4.27
CA GLN A 312 -3.64 -6.42 3.99
C GLN A 312 -5.09 -6.64 3.57
N ALA A 313 -5.30 -7.62 2.68
CA ALA A 313 -6.61 -8.17 2.40
C ALA A 313 -7.15 -8.89 3.64
N ARG A 314 -8.32 -8.46 4.15
CA ARG A 314 -8.93 -9.04 5.35
C ARG A 314 -10.26 -9.72 5.02
N MET A 315 -11.24 -8.97 4.54
CA MET A 315 -12.56 -9.47 4.19
C MET A 315 -12.76 -9.43 2.68
N PRO A 316 -12.95 -10.58 2.01
CA PRO A 316 -13.24 -10.61 0.58
C PRO A 316 -14.48 -9.76 0.26
N SER A 317 -14.35 -8.83 -0.68
CA SER A 317 -15.43 -7.89 -1.01
C SER A 317 -15.90 -7.99 -2.47
N GLY A 318 -15.21 -8.73 -3.32
CA GLY A 318 -15.66 -8.94 -4.70
C GLY A 318 -14.62 -9.49 -5.66
N PHE A 319 -15.12 -9.80 -6.84
CA PHE A 319 -14.35 -10.22 -7.99
C PHE A 319 -14.84 -9.48 -9.24
N ALA A 320 -13.95 -8.80 -9.94
CA ALA A 320 -14.26 -8.13 -11.21
C ALA A 320 -13.65 -8.92 -12.38
N ALA A 321 -14.51 -9.65 -13.11
CA ALA A 321 -14.10 -10.43 -14.26
C ALA A 321 -13.86 -9.58 -15.53
N THR A 322 -14.48 -8.40 -15.61
CA THR A 322 -14.58 -7.59 -16.84
C THR A 322 -13.64 -6.39 -16.89
N GLU A 323 -12.79 -6.19 -15.89
CA GLU A 323 -11.78 -5.13 -15.94
C GLU A 323 -10.83 -5.38 -17.10
N LYS A 324 -10.35 -4.30 -17.72
CA LYS A 324 -9.50 -4.38 -18.90
C LYS A 324 -8.22 -3.57 -18.71
N SER A 325 -7.12 -4.06 -19.29
CA SER A 325 -5.85 -3.35 -19.42
C SER A 325 -5.98 -2.13 -20.35
N LEU A 326 -4.91 -1.32 -20.46
CA LEU A 326 -4.85 -0.22 -21.44
C LEU A 326 -5.00 -0.72 -22.89
N ALA A 327 -4.52 -1.91 -23.19
CA ALA A 327 -4.64 -2.56 -24.50
C ALA A 327 -6.03 -3.17 -24.77
N GLY A 328 -6.96 -3.11 -23.78
CA GLY A 328 -8.30 -3.69 -23.90
C GLY A 328 -8.39 -5.19 -23.54
N GLU A 329 -7.27 -5.81 -23.16
CA GLU A 329 -7.21 -7.22 -22.77
C GLU A 329 -7.88 -7.44 -21.41
N PRO A 330 -8.52 -8.60 -21.19
CA PRO A 330 -9.11 -8.95 -19.89
C PRO A 330 -8.06 -8.88 -18.78
N GLN A 331 -8.38 -8.17 -17.71
CA GLN A 331 -7.55 -8.04 -16.53
C GLN A 331 -8.39 -8.22 -15.27
N PRO A 332 -8.88 -9.44 -15.04
CA PRO A 332 -9.70 -9.70 -13.86
C PRO A 332 -8.94 -9.41 -12.57
N ASN A 333 -9.68 -8.97 -11.56
CA ASN A 333 -9.10 -8.72 -10.24
C ASN A 333 -10.00 -9.20 -9.11
N VAL A 334 -9.38 -9.49 -7.97
CA VAL A 334 -10.06 -9.74 -6.70
C VAL A 334 -9.96 -8.52 -5.81
N SER A 335 -11.01 -8.30 -5.03
CA SER A 335 -11.10 -7.20 -4.08
C SER A 335 -11.31 -7.72 -2.67
N SER A 336 -10.67 -7.07 -1.70
CA SER A 336 -10.88 -7.29 -0.28
C SER A 336 -10.89 -5.95 0.44
N TYR A 337 -11.54 -5.90 1.59
CA TYR A 337 -11.46 -4.76 2.48
C TYR A 337 -10.44 -5.06 3.59
N GLY A 338 -9.51 -4.13 3.81
CA GLY A 338 -8.58 -4.14 4.93
C GLY A 338 -9.08 -3.26 6.07
N TYR A 339 -8.18 -2.58 6.77
CA TYR A 339 -8.56 -1.61 7.79
C TYR A 339 -8.73 -0.22 7.16
N GLY A 340 -9.97 0.10 6.79
CA GLY A 340 -10.32 1.39 6.19
C GLY A 340 -9.83 1.60 4.75
N LEU A 341 -9.42 0.54 4.09
CA LEU A 341 -8.85 0.55 2.74
C LEU A 341 -9.37 -0.63 1.92
N VAL A 342 -9.61 -0.39 0.65
CA VAL A 342 -9.88 -1.42 -0.35
C VAL A 342 -8.55 -1.91 -0.92
N TRP A 343 -8.34 -3.22 -0.91
CA TRP A 343 -7.21 -3.91 -1.51
C TRP A 343 -7.66 -4.61 -2.78
N ASN A 344 -6.88 -4.48 -3.85
CA ASN A 344 -7.14 -5.17 -5.11
C ASN A 344 -5.87 -5.85 -5.61
N LEU A 345 -6.03 -7.04 -6.20
CA LEU A 345 -4.97 -7.77 -6.90
C LEU A 345 -5.47 -8.13 -8.30
N ASP A 346 -4.78 -7.68 -9.32
CA ASP A 346 -5.09 -8.04 -10.70
C ASP A 346 -4.38 -9.31 -11.15
N SER A 347 -4.76 -9.81 -12.33
CA SER A 347 -4.21 -11.04 -12.93
C SER A 347 -2.71 -10.96 -13.29
N ARG A 348 -2.10 -9.78 -13.26
CA ARG A 348 -0.65 -9.56 -13.46
C ARG A 348 0.12 -9.51 -12.14
N GLY A 349 -0.56 -9.68 -11.01
CA GLY A 349 0.03 -9.58 -9.69
C GLY A 349 0.30 -8.15 -9.24
N THR A 350 -0.41 -7.15 -9.79
CA THR A 350 -0.31 -5.76 -9.34
C THR A 350 -1.26 -5.54 -8.17
N VAL A 351 -0.70 -5.17 -7.02
CA VAL A 351 -1.47 -4.76 -5.86
C VAL A 351 -1.72 -3.26 -5.92
N ARG A 352 -2.99 -2.86 -5.76
CA ARG A 352 -3.43 -1.48 -5.60
C ARG A 352 -4.31 -1.35 -4.37
N ILE A 353 -4.04 -0.34 -3.56
CA ILE A 353 -4.69 -0.11 -2.28
C ILE A 353 -5.17 1.33 -2.22
N GLY A 354 -6.32 1.58 -1.59
CA GLY A 354 -6.85 2.93 -1.46
C GLY A 354 -8.30 2.94 -1.04
N HIS A 355 -8.98 4.04 -1.28
CA HIS A 355 -10.42 4.15 -1.02
C HIS A 355 -11.07 5.14 -1.99
N SER A 356 -12.32 4.90 -2.34
CA SER A 356 -13.16 5.88 -3.01
C SER A 356 -13.96 6.67 -1.98
N GLY A 357 -14.41 7.86 -2.38
CA GLY A 357 -15.33 8.65 -1.59
C GLY A 357 -16.49 9.14 -2.45
N GLY A 358 -17.68 9.09 -1.91
CA GLY A 358 -18.88 9.65 -2.52
C GLY A 358 -19.76 10.26 -1.45
N LEU A 359 -20.22 11.49 -1.70
CA LEU A 359 -21.20 12.22 -0.89
C LEU A 359 -22.11 13.02 -1.82
N PRO A 360 -23.27 13.51 -1.33
CA PRO A 360 -23.97 14.59 -1.98
C PRO A 360 -23.00 15.72 -2.31
N GLY A 361 -22.87 16.05 -3.59
CA GLY A 361 -21.99 17.10 -4.09
C GLY A 361 -20.53 16.72 -4.34
N TYR A 362 -20.04 15.54 -3.95
CA TYR A 362 -18.63 15.23 -4.06
C TYR A 362 -18.36 13.80 -4.49
N GLY A 363 -17.23 13.63 -5.19
CA GLY A 363 -16.62 12.34 -5.51
C GLY A 363 -15.10 12.40 -5.37
N SER A 364 -14.51 11.36 -4.86
CA SER A 364 -13.06 11.31 -4.64
C SER A 364 -12.53 9.88 -4.78
N ASN A 365 -11.25 9.76 -5.06
CA ASN A 365 -10.54 8.48 -4.99
C ASN A 365 -9.05 8.71 -4.79
N TRP A 366 -8.43 7.80 -4.09
CA TRP A 366 -7.00 7.63 -4.13
C TRP A 366 -6.65 6.16 -4.24
N ARG A 367 -5.55 5.89 -4.93
CA ARG A 367 -4.95 4.56 -5.03
C ARG A 367 -3.45 4.68 -4.94
N PHE A 368 -2.83 3.83 -4.16
CA PHE A 368 -1.39 3.70 -4.15
C PHE A 368 -0.98 2.27 -4.51
N TYR A 369 0.20 2.17 -5.07
CA TYR A 369 0.81 0.96 -5.60
C TYR A 369 2.07 0.69 -4.78
N PRO A 370 1.99 -0.09 -3.69
CA PRO A 370 3.10 -0.25 -2.74
C PRO A 370 4.36 -0.79 -3.40
N ASP A 371 4.22 -1.75 -4.31
CA ASP A 371 5.34 -2.34 -5.04
C ASP A 371 6.03 -1.35 -5.99
N HIS A 372 5.26 -0.42 -6.55
CA HIS A 372 5.76 0.60 -7.49
C HIS A 372 6.05 1.95 -6.83
N GLY A 373 5.68 2.13 -5.57
CA GLY A 373 5.99 3.34 -4.79
C GLY A 373 5.39 4.63 -5.31
N PHE A 374 4.16 4.59 -5.84
CA PHE A 374 3.44 5.80 -6.24
C PHE A 374 1.97 5.76 -5.84
N ALA A 375 1.33 6.92 -5.84
CA ALA A 375 -0.10 7.07 -5.64
C ALA A 375 -0.71 8.04 -6.65
N VAL A 376 -1.99 7.80 -6.97
CA VAL A 376 -2.86 8.65 -7.78
C VAL A 376 -3.99 9.13 -6.89
N ILE A 377 -4.24 10.45 -6.85
CA ILE A 377 -5.23 11.10 -6.01
C ILE A 377 -6.13 11.97 -6.91
N SER A 378 -7.44 11.96 -6.67
CA SER A 378 -8.38 12.83 -7.38
C SER A 378 -9.60 13.19 -6.54
N PHE A 379 -10.02 14.46 -6.63
CA PHE A 379 -11.23 14.99 -6.00
C PHE A 379 -12.06 15.73 -7.04
N ALA A 380 -13.38 15.66 -6.91
CA ALA A 380 -14.33 16.35 -7.77
C ALA A 380 -15.53 16.87 -6.95
N ASN A 381 -16.11 17.98 -7.38
CA ASN A 381 -17.27 18.58 -6.74
C ASN A 381 -18.59 18.24 -7.45
N LEU A 382 -18.74 17.00 -7.88
CA LEU A 382 -19.99 16.45 -8.40
C LEU A 382 -20.40 15.24 -7.56
N ARG A 383 -21.70 15.17 -7.24
CA ARG A 383 -22.33 14.08 -6.49
C ARG A 383 -21.91 12.72 -7.01
N TYR A 384 -21.29 11.91 -6.14
CA TYR A 384 -20.82 10.55 -6.42
C TYR A 384 -19.99 10.42 -7.70
N ALA A 385 -19.21 11.44 -8.07
CA ALA A 385 -18.32 11.35 -9.21
C ALA A 385 -17.29 10.23 -9.01
N GLY A 386 -17.46 9.13 -9.73
CA GLY A 386 -16.68 7.91 -9.58
C GLY A 386 -15.29 8.02 -10.19
N THR A 387 -14.36 8.72 -9.55
CA THR A 387 -12.99 8.95 -10.05
C THR A 387 -12.07 7.72 -9.96
N SER A 388 -12.57 6.60 -9.42
CA SER A 388 -11.81 5.35 -9.28
C SER A 388 -11.32 4.77 -10.62
N ALA A 389 -12.16 4.82 -11.66
CA ALA A 389 -11.82 4.28 -12.97
C ALA A 389 -10.65 5.04 -13.62
N VAL A 390 -10.69 6.39 -13.59
CA VAL A 390 -9.60 7.21 -14.14
C VAL A 390 -8.31 7.04 -13.35
N ASN A 391 -8.36 6.95 -12.02
CA ASN A 391 -7.16 6.68 -11.19
C ASN A 391 -6.54 5.32 -11.51
N THR A 392 -7.35 4.29 -11.74
CA THR A 392 -6.84 2.97 -12.15
C THR A 392 -6.17 3.03 -13.52
N ARG A 393 -6.79 3.72 -14.48
CA ARG A 393 -6.24 3.90 -15.83
C ARG A 393 -4.93 4.68 -15.82
N VAL A 394 -4.85 5.74 -15.02
CA VAL A 394 -3.61 6.52 -14.81
C VAL A 394 -2.52 5.66 -14.17
N GLY A 395 -2.87 4.84 -13.18
CA GLY A 395 -1.94 3.86 -12.60
C GLY A 395 -1.37 2.91 -13.65
N ALA A 396 -2.21 2.41 -14.56
CA ALA A 396 -1.79 1.56 -15.67
C ALA A 396 -0.87 2.31 -16.66
N ILE A 397 -1.12 3.60 -16.95
CA ILE A 397 -0.22 4.42 -17.79
C ILE A 397 1.18 4.47 -17.16
N LEU A 398 1.28 4.72 -15.85
CA LEU A 398 2.57 4.79 -15.17
C LEU A 398 3.29 3.44 -15.11
N ILE A 399 2.57 2.33 -14.97
CA ILE A 399 3.16 0.98 -14.91
C ILE A 399 3.47 0.44 -16.30
N GLU A 400 2.50 0.44 -17.21
CA GLU A 400 2.59 -0.28 -18.49
C GLU A 400 3.27 0.53 -19.59
N LYS A 401 2.99 1.85 -19.68
CA LYS A 401 3.58 2.71 -20.72
C LYS A 401 4.87 3.37 -20.26
N ALA A 402 4.87 3.99 -19.06
CA ALA A 402 6.08 4.61 -18.54
C ALA A 402 7.10 3.57 -18.08
N GLY A 403 6.68 2.34 -17.77
CA GLY A 403 7.56 1.30 -17.28
C GLY A 403 8.08 1.60 -15.87
N LEU A 404 7.31 2.30 -15.04
CA LEU A 404 7.74 2.62 -13.68
C LEU A 404 8.03 1.33 -12.90
N PRO A 405 9.30 1.05 -12.53
CA PRO A 405 9.69 -0.25 -12.03
C PRO A 405 9.16 -0.50 -10.62
N ARG A 406 9.02 -1.78 -10.25
CA ARG A 406 8.77 -2.17 -8.87
C ARG A 406 9.97 -1.78 -8.00
N ARG A 407 9.72 -1.34 -6.78
CA ARG A 407 10.77 -1.11 -5.79
C ARG A 407 11.52 -2.40 -5.50
N PRO A 408 12.86 -2.38 -5.35
CA PRO A 408 13.62 -3.57 -5.06
C PRO A 408 13.26 -4.13 -3.68
N VAL A 409 13.14 -5.44 -3.60
CA VAL A 409 13.11 -6.13 -2.31
C VAL A 409 14.52 -6.07 -1.73
N ILE A 410 14.65 -5.75 -0.45
CA ILE A 410 15.95 -5.71 0.23
C ILE A 410 16.50 -7.12 0.34
N VAL A 411 17.71 -7.32 -0.17
CA VAL A 411 18.40 -8.61 -0.07
C VAL A 411 18.87 -8.83 1.37
N SER A 412 18.46 -9.94 1.98
CA SER A 412 18.98 -10.28 3.30
C SER A 412 20.47 -10.71 3.21
N PRO A 413 21.29 -10.42 4.24
CA PRO A 413 22.70 -10.82 4.25
C PRO A 413 22.89 -12.33 4.05
N ILE A 414 22.01 -13.15 4.64
CA ILE A 414 22.10 -14.61 4.52
C ILE A 414 21.76 -15.09 3.10
N LEU A 415 20.76 -14.50 2.45
CA LEU A 415 20.42 -14.84 1.06
C LEU A 415 21.57 -14.50 0.12
N GLN A 416 22.22 -13.35 0.34
CA GLN A 416 23.39 -12.94 -0.45
C GLN A 416 24.58 -13.85 -0.19
N GLN A 417 24.83 -14.26 1.04
CA GLN A 417 25.89 -15.22 1.39
C GLN A 417 25.65 -16.55 0.69
N ARG A 418 24.45 -17.15 0.84
CA ARG A 418 24.13 -18.44 0.25
C ARG A 418 24.16 -18.42 -1.29
N SER A 419 23.77 -17.31 -1.93
CA SER A 419 23.88 -17.20 -3.39
C SER A 419 25.34 -17.31 -3.88
N ARG A 420 26.28 -16.68 -3.16
CA ARG A 420 27.72 -16.76 -3.48
C ARG A 420 28.25 -18.18 -3.26
N GLU A 421 27.92 -18.81 -2.13
CA GLU A 421 28.34 -20.17 -1.81
C GLU A 421 27.80 -21.18 -2.84
N VAL A 422 26.53 -21.05 -3.24
CA VAL A 422 25.94 -21.87 -4.32
C VAL A 422 26.68 -21.66 -5.64
N ALA A 423 26.93 -20.42 -6.02
CA ALA A 423 27.68 -20.11 -7.24
C ALA A 423 29.08 -20.71 -7.22
N ASP A 424 29.78 -20.64 -6.07
CA ASP A 424 31.12 -21.27 -5.90
C ASP A 424 31.05 -22.79 -6.02
N VAL A 425 30.03 -23.46 -5.44
CA VAL A 425 29.82 -24.90 -5.59
C VAL A 425 29.61 -25.31 -7.05
N LEU A 426 28.81 -24.51 -7.79
CA LEU A 426 28.49 -24.79 -9.20
C LEU A 426 29.69 -24.56 -10.12
N ILE A 427 30.46 -23.47 -9.90
CA ILE A 427 31.54 -23.05 -10.83
C ILE A 427 32.88 -23.65 -10.48
N ARG A 428 33.28 -23.69 -9.20
CA ARG A 428 34.68 -23.95 -8.78
C ARG A 428 34.93 -25.33 -8.23
N ARG A 429 33.90 -26.18 -8.07
CA ARG A 429 34.04 -27.47 -7.36
C ARG A 429 34.76 -27.27 -6.02
N THR A 430 34.03 -26.91 -4.99
CA THR A 430 34.60 -26.68 -3.66
C THR A 430 35.57 -27.78 -3.25
N ALA A 431 36.71 -27.39 -2.67
CA ALA A 431 37.73 -28.31 -2.20
C ALA A 431 37.13 -29.31 -1.19
N ALA A 432 37.64 -30.55 -1.22
CA ALA A 432 37.20 -31.58 -0.26
C ALA A 432 37.35 -31.06 1.18
N GLY A 433 36.24 -31.09 1.94
CA GLY A 433 36.20 -30.61 3.34
C GLY A 433 35.61 -29.20 3.54
N THR A 434 35.29 -28.44 2.49
CA THR A 434 34.54 -27.20 2.64
C THR A 434 33.07 -27.53 2.94
N PRO A 435 32.45 -26.91 4.00
CA PRO A 435 31.03 -27.11 4.27
C PRO A 435 30.19 -26.69 3.07
N GLU A 436 29.36 -27.58 2.57
CA GLU A 436 28.42 -27.27 1.51
C GLU A 436 27.24 -26.45 2.07
N PRO A 437 26.65 -25.49 1.32
CA PRO A 437 25.56 -24.65 1.80
C PRO A 437 24.20 -25.38 1.85
N PHE A 438 24.16 -26.69 1.64
CA PHE A 438 22.95 -27.48 1.49
C PHE A 438 22.42 -28.00 2.83
N ALA A 439 21.08 -27.98 2.96
CA ALA A 439 20.39 -28.54 4.11
C ALA A 439 20.40 -30.06 4.11
N MET A 440 20.08 -30.66 5.25
CA MET A 440 20.10 -32.09 5.44
C MET A 440 19.21 -32.87 4.47
N ASN A 441 18.09 -32.28 4.06
CA ASN A 441 17.14 -32.89 3.12
C ASN A 441 17.66 -32.88 1.67
N PHE A 442 18.53 -31.94 1.30
CA PHE A 442 18.87 -31.67 -0.11
C PHE A 442 19.32 -32.90 -0.86
N PHE A 443 20.28 -33.66 -0.29
CA PHE A 443 20.78 -34.91 -0.88
C PHE A 443 20.01 -36.15 -0.43
N LEU A 444 18.95 -36.01 0.37
CA LEU A 444 17.93 -37.04 0.54
C LEU A 444 16.89 -36.99 -0.59
N ASP A 445 16.60 -35.79 -1.07
CA ASP A 445 15.65 -35.54 -2.17
C ASP A 445 16.31 -35.68 -3.55
N HIS A 446 17.64 -35.51 -3.63
CA HIS A 446 18.43 -35.56 -4.86
C HIS A 446 19.61 -36.52 -4.69
N ASP A 447 19.77 -37.49 -5.57
CA ASP A 447 20.99 -38.29 -5.62
C ASP A 447 22.18 -37.36 -5.89
N ARG A 448 23.19 -37.40 -4.98
CA ARG A 448 24.31 -36.45 -4.97
C ARG A 448 25.16 -36.52 -6.26
N GLU A 449 25.43 -37.74 -6.75
CA GLU A 449 26.27 -37.90 -7.93
C GLU A 449 25.53 -37.50 -9.21
N ARG A 450 24.26 -37.85 -9.30
CA ARG A 450 23.40 -37.44 -10.43
C ARG A 450 23.24 -35.92 -10.47
N TRP A 451 22.93 -35.29 -9.33
CA TRP A 451 22.78 -33.83 -9.25
C TRP A 451 24.06 -33.10 -9.65
N ARG A 452 25.23 -33.60 -9.21
CA ARG A 452 26.54 -33.03 -9.59
C ARG A 452 26.80 -33.14 -11.07
N ARG A 453 26.52 -34.30 -11.69
CA ARG A 453 26.67 -34.46 -13.14
C ARG A 453 25.79 -33.50 -13.89
N GLU A 454 24.50 -33.39 -13.53
CA GLU A 454 23.56 -32.46 -14.15
C GLU A 454 24.01 -30.98 -14.01
N ALA A 455 24.51 -30.59 -12.85
CA ALA A 455 25.04 -29.24 -12.61
C ALA A 455 26.31 -28.98 -13.44
N ASP A 456 27.25 -29.91 -13.46
CA ASP A 456 28.48 -29.81 -14.27
C ASP A 456 28.17 -29.69 -15.76
N ASP A 457 27.26 -30.50 -16.29
CA ASP A 457 26.81 -30.44 -17.68
C ASP A 457 26.19 -29.09 -18.04
N LEU A 458 25.32 -28.55 -17.18
CA LEU A 458 24.68 -27.23 -17.40
C LEU A 458 25.72 -26.11 -17.38
N VAL A 459 26.69 -26.14 -16.45
CA VAL A 459 27.73 -25.12 -16.37
C VAL A 459 28.69 -25.25 -17.58
N GLN A 460 29.01 -26.46 -18.01
CA GLN A 460 29.87 -26.70 -19.19
C GLN A 460 29.21 -26.15 -20.47
N MET A 461 27.86 -26.23 -20.60
CA MET A 461 27.13 -25.69 -21.73
C MET A 461 27.25 -24.16 -21.85
N LEU A 462 27.56 -23.44 -20.76
CA LEU A 462 27.76 -21.99 -20.78
C LEU A 462 29.08 -21.56 -21.47
N GLY A 463 30.02 -22.48 -21.64
CA GLY A 463 31.38 -22.12 -22.10
C GLY A 463 32.18 -21.41 -21.00
N LYS A 464 32.95 -20.40 -21.38
CA LYS A 464 33.70 -19.58 -20.43
C LYS A 464 32.74 -18.79 -19.57
N ILE A 465 32.85 -18.92 -18.23
CA ILE A 465 32.06 -18.11 -17.31
C ILE A 465 32.58 -16.68 -17.28
N GLU A 466 31.69 -15.73 -17.49
CA GLU A 466 32.00 -14.30 -17.56
C GLU A 466 31.65 -13.57 -16.27
N ALA A 467 30.47 -13.86 -15.68
CA ALA A 467 30.02 -13.20 -14.48
C ALA A 467 28.98 -14.03 -13.70
N VAL A 468 28.78 -13.67 -12.43
CA VAL A 468 27.64 -14.10 -11.60
C VAL A 468 26.86 -12.83 -11.21
N SER A 469 25.57 -12.82 -11.49
CA SER A 469 24.74 -11.68 -11.14
C SER A 469 24.50 -11.57 -9.63
N ASN A 470 24.13 -10.40 -9.15
CA ASN A 470 23.57 -10.27 -7.82
C ASN A 470 22.26 -11.07 -7.70
N VAL A 471 22.00 -11.62 -6.50
CA VAL A 471 20.75 -12.32 -6.23
C VAL A 471 19.57 -11.34 -6.28
N GLN A 472 18.53 -11.75 -7.02
CA GLN A 472 17.24 -11.06 -7.06
C GLN A 472 16.33 -11.73 -6.02
N PRO A 473 16.01 -11.06 -4.90
CA PRO A 473 15.24 -11.67 -3.84
C PRO A 473 13.75 -11.73 -4.21
N VAL A 474 13.11 -12.85 -3.89
CA VAL A 474 11.65 -12.97 -3.81
C VAL A 474 11.20 -12.61 -2.39
N ASN A 475 11.98 -13.02 -1.39
CA ASN A 475 11.85 -12.66 0.02
C ASN A 475 13.20 -12.84 0.73
N ALA A 476 13.23 -12.70 2.06
CA ALA A 476 14.47 -12.81 2.85
C ALA A 476 15.22 -14.13 2.72
N LEU A 477 14.53 -15.23 2.35
CA LEU A 477 15.07 -16.59 2.32
C LEU A 477 14.91 -17.29 0.95
N ARG A 478 14.52 -16.55 -0.10
CA ARG A 478 14.29 -17.10 -1.43
C ARG A 478 14.67 -16.09 -2.50
N GLY A 479 15.34 -16.53 -3.53
CA GLY A 479 15.76 -15.66 -4.63
C GLY A 479 16.33 -16.42 -5.82
N THR A 480 16.71 -15.65 -6.83
CA THR A 480 17.27 -16.13 -8.09
C THR A 480 18.53 -15.35 -8.43
N PHE A 481 19.55 -15.99 -8.92
CA PHE A 481 20.71 -15.34 -9.55
C PHE A 481 21.03 -16.00 -10.88
N GLN A 482 21.91 -15.40 -11.66
CA GLN A 482 22.34 -15.94 -12.96
C GLN A 482 23.84 -16.14 -12.97
N ILE A 483 24.28 -17.25 -13.56
CA ILE A 483 25.66 -17.49 -13.98
C ILE A 483 25.69 -17.18 -15.49
N LEU A 484 26.46 -16.17 -15.88
CA LEU A 484 26.58 -15.72 -17.25
C LEU A 484 27.83 -16.35 -17.88
N GLY A 485 27.68 -16.91 -19.05
CA GLY A 485 28.76 -17.47 -19.81
C GLY A 485 28.67 -17.11 -21.30
N GLU A 486 29.74 -17.41 -22.03
CA GLU A 486 29.91 -17.10 -23.46
C GLU A 486 28.75 -17.59 -24.35
N LYS A 487 28.12 -18.73 -23.99
CA LYS A 487 27.08 -19.40 -24.80
C LYS A 487 25.67 -19.27 -24.24
N GLY A 488 25.48 -18.48 -23.16
CA GLY A 488 24.18 -18.29 -22.54
C GLY A 488 24.25 -18.00 -21.04
N SER A 489 23.12 -18.18 -20.36
CA SER A 489 23.06 -18.00 -18.91
C SER A 489 22.37 -19.18 -18.21
N LEU A 490 22.77 -19.46 -16.98
CA LEU A 490 22.13 -20.42 -16.08
C LEU A 490 21.41 -19.64 -14.98
N GLU A 491 20.09 -19.68 -15.01
CA GLU A 491 19.23 -19.14 -13.96
C GLU A 491 19.18 -20.13 -12.80
N VAL A 492 19.56 -19.68 -11.61
CA VAL A 492 19.62 -20.50 -10.39
C VAL A 492 18.64 -19.92 -9.38
N PHE A 493 17.52 -20.61 -9.18
CA PHE A 493 16.55 -20.32 -8.12
C PHE A 493 16.83 -21.20 -6.92
N PHE A 494 16.76 -20.65 -5.70
CA PHE A 494 16.95 -21.42 -4.47
C PHE A 494 16.12 -20.89 -3.31
N THR A 495 15.82 -21.79 -2.37
CA THR A 495 15.14 -21.48 -1.11
C THR A 495 15.96 -21.96 0.07
N LEU A 496 15.85 -21.25 1.19
CA LEU A 496 16.58 -21.53 2.42
C LEU A 496 15.66 -22.13 3.50
N THR A 497 16.25 -22.92 4.41
CA THR A 497 15.56 -23.50 5.58
C THR A 497 15.16 -22.43 6.60
N PRO A 498 14.20 -22.72 7.52
CA PRO A 498 13.81 -21.81 8.59
C PRO A 498 14.77 -21.81 9.80
N GLU A 499 15.89 -22.50 9.74
CA GLU A 499 16.86 -22.58 10.81
C GLU A 499 17.51 -21.23 11.11
N ARG A 500 18.12 -21.09 12.31
CA ARG A 500 18.85 -19.87 12.70
C ARG A 500 19.97 -19.51 11.72
N ASN A 501 20.65 -20.52 11.18
CA ASN A 501 21.63 -20.38 10.10
C ASN A 501 21.09 -21.09 8.85
N PRO A 502 20.22 -20.44 8.08
CA PRO A 502 19.51 -21.06 6.97
C PRO A 502 20.45 -21.67 5.94
N LEU A 503 20.12 -22.89 5.49
CA LEU A 503 20.83 -23.62 4.45
C LEU A 503 19.92 -23.80 3.21
N VAL A 504 20.52 -24.12 2.07
CA VAL A 504 19.77 -24.34 0.82
C VAL A 504 19.00 -25.66 0.91
N GLN A 505 17.68 -25.58 0.94
CA GLN A 505 16.79 -26.75 0.99
C GLN A 505 16.27 -27.18 -0.39
N GLU A 506 16.18 -26.25 -1.34
CA GLU A 506 15.76 -26.50 -2.71
C GLU A 506 16.58 -25.62 -3.67
N LEU A 507 16.96 -26.18 -4.82
CA LEU A 507 17.66 -25.47 -5.88
C LEU A 507 17.15 -25.94 -7.24
N LYS A 508 16.81 -25.00 -8.12
CA LYS A 508 16.40 -25.26 -9.51
C LYS A 508 17.31 -24.51 -10.46
N MET A 509 17.72 -25.18 -11.51
CA MET A 509 18.59 -24.64 -12.54
C MET A 509 17.87 -24.64 -13.89
N LYS A 510 17.95 -23.52 -14.63
CA LYS A 510 17.34 -23.38 -15.95
C LYS A 510 18.32 -22.73 -16.91
N LEU A 511 18.77 -23.49 -17.91
CA LEU A 511 19.64 -22.97 -18.96
C LEU A 511 18.84 -22.07 -19.93
N ARG A 512 19.39 -20.91 -20.24
CA ARG A 512 18.92 -19.99 -21.29
C ARG A 512 20.05 -19.83 -22.32
N ARG A 513 19.83 -20.28 -23.55
CA ARG A 513 20.80 -20.12 -24.65
C ARG A 513 20.82 -18.69 -25.17
N ALA A 514 21.99 -18.22 -25.60
CA ALA A 514 22.10 -16.93 -26.29
C ALA A 514 21.31 -17.02 -27.61
N GLY A 515 20.33 -16.12 -27.81
CA GLY A 515 19.54 -16.03 -29.05
C GLY A 515 18.21 -16.78 -29.07
N GLY A 516 17.67 -17.18 -27.89
CA GLY A 516 16.30 -17.75 -27.74
C GLY A 516 15.33 -16.75 -27.14
#